data_b3fb5fed46fb886c1c11f4aac9fa06d8
#
_entry.id   b3fb5fed46fb886c1c11f4aac9fa06d8
#
_cell.length_a   1.000
_cell.length_b   1.000
_cell.length_c   1.000
_cell.angle_alpha   90.00
_cell.angle_beta   90.00
_cell.angle_gamma   90.00
#
_symmetry.space_group_name_H-M   'P 1'
#
loop_
_entity.id
_entity.type
_entity.pdbx_description
1 polymer ?
#
loop_
_entity_poly.entity_id
_entity_poly.type
_entity_poly.pdbx_seq_one_letter_code
_entity_poly.pdbx_strand_id
1 'polypeptide(L)'
;MVQWKNIHRTLHLYPEWNHKLELHIQQSLRHPRGEEECKALTEKFGARELAGITGLRAHQMYSIPKMMWIKKNRPEIYDAAAYIFLMEDYVVYHLTGKRQIDYSLATRTMAFDIKKLDWSKEIFEVAGIDVNKMSKTVPTGTDAGAITAEAAEKTGLAPSTHIVSISQVS
;
A
#
# COMPACT_ATOMS: atom_id res chain seq x y z
N MET A 1 -15.86 16.31 14.88
CA MET A 1 -16.31 14.90 14.70
C MET A 1 -16.94 14.78 13.30
N VAL A 2 -16.19 14.28 12.31
CA VAL A 2 -16.70 14.16 10.93
C VAL A 2 -17.44 12.83 10.81
N GLN A 3 -18.73 12.89 10.48
CA GLN A 3 -19.56 11.68 10.32
C GLN A 3 -19.19 10.97 9.01
N TRP A 4 -18.55 9.82 9.11
CA TRP A 4 -18.05 8.99 8.01
C TRP A 4 -19.05 7.94 7.51
N LYS A 5 -20.33 8.24 7.45
CA LYS A 5 -21.39 7.24 7.20
C LYS A 5 -21.44 6.62 5.78
N ASN A 6 -20.64 7.08 4.79
CA ASN A 6 -20.80 6.61 3.40
C ASN A 6 -19.50 6.27 2.64
N ILE A 7 -18.39 5.97 3.34
CA ILE A 7 -17.18 5.48 2.66
C ILE A 7 -17.03 3.99 2.96
N HIS A 8 -17.87 3.19 2.29
CA HIS A 8 -17.84 1.75 2.46
C HIS A 8 -16.54 1.13 1.95
N ARG A 9 -15.79 0.53 2.87
CA ARG A 9 -14.90 -0.63 2.75
C ARG A 9 -13.56 -0.51 2.02
N THR A 10 -13.07 0.67 1.63
CA THR A 10 -11.79 0.74 0.91
C THR A 10 -10.76 1.70 1.52
N LEU A 11 -11.16 2.52 2.48
CA LEU A 11 -10.33 3.54 3.10
C LEU A 11 -10.55 3.52 4.60
N HIS A 12 -9.52 3.21 5.36
CA HIS A 12 -9.51 3.37 6.80
C HIS A 12 -8.46 4.42 7.17
N LEU A 13 -8.91 5.51 7.78
CA LEU A 13 -8.06 6.47 8.46
C LEU A 13 -8.14 6.15 9.96
N TYR A 14 -7.03 5.76 10.54
CA TYR A 14 -6.93 5.50 11.98
C TYR A 14 -6.08 6.57 12.64
N PRO A 15 -6.69 7.57 13.30
CA PRO A 15 -5.95 8.66 13.96
C PRO A 15 -5.31 8.29 15.30
N GLU A 16 -5.60 7.12 15.84
CA GLU A 16 -5.45 6.90 17.30
C GLU A 16 -4.14 6.21 17.73
N TRP A 17 -3.31 5.71 16.81
CA TRP A 17 -2.16 4.89 17.22
C TRP A 17 -0.79 5.54 17.20
N ASN A 18 -0.55 6.66 16.50
CA ASN A 18 0.77 7.33 16.51
C ASN A 18 0.77 8.80 16.09
N HIS A 19 -0.31 9.56 16.28
CA HIS A 19 -0.40 10.98 15.87
C HIS A 19 -0.11 11.25 14.38
N LYS A 20 0.02 10.22 13.54
CA LYS A 20 0.21 10.35 12.09
C LYS A 20 -0.99 9.72 11.39
N LEU A 21 -1.52 10.43 10.41
CA LEU A 21 -2.58 9.89 9.57
C LEU A 21 -1.99 8.84 8.62
N GLU A 22 -2.62 7.69 8.59
CA GLU A 22 -2.26 6.55 7.75
C GLU A 22 -3.40 6.25 6.78
N LEU A 23 -3.05 5.95 5.55
CA LEU A 23 -3.99 5.56 4.52
C LEU A 23 -3.83 4.08 4.22
N HIS A 24 -4.84 3.29 4.56
CA HIS A 24 -4.89 1.88 4.21
C HIS A 24 -5.70 1.65 2.95
N ILE A 25 -5.10 1.01 1.96
CA ILE A 25 -5.73 0.69 0.67
C ILE A 25 -6.03 -0.80 0.60
N GLN A 26 -7.30 -1.15 0.77
CA GLN A 26 -7.76 -2.51 0.56
C GLN A 26 -8.04 -2.77 -0.91
N GLN A 27 -7.50 -3.86 -1.44
CA GLN A 27 -7.81 -4.33 -2.78
C GLN A 27 -9.23 -4.90 -2.81
N SER A 28 -10.13 -4.26 -3.52
CA SER A 28 -11.47 -4.80 -3.80
C SER A 28 -11.63 -5.01 -5.31
N LEU A 29 -11.81 -6.25 -5.72
CA LEU A 29 -12.05 -6.64 -7.12
C LEU A 29 -13.34 -6.04 -7.70
N ARG A 30 -14.31 -5.70 -6.84
CA ARG A 30 -15.65 -5.28 -7.24
C ARG A 30 -15.85 -3.76 -7.30
N HIS A 31 -14.82 -2.97 -6.99
CA HIS A 31 -14.98 -1.51 -6.94
C HIS A 31 -14.48 -0.86 -8.23
N PRO A 32 -15.31 -0.09 -8.96
CA PRO A 32 -14.94 0.54 -10.24
C PRO A 32 -13.95 1.73 -10.09
N ARG A 33 -13.63 2.14 -8.86
CA ARG A 33 -12.68 3.24 -8.63
C ARG A 33 -11.30 2.90 -9.17
N GLY A 34 -10.71 3.83 -9.92
CA GLY A 34 -9.40 3.66 -10.51
C GLY A 34 -9.42 3.17 -11.96
N GLU A 35 -10.60 2.99 -12.58
CA GLU A 35 -10.68 2.59 -13.99
C GLU A 35 -10.13 3.69 -14.92
N GLU A 36 -10.58 4.92 -14.74
CA GLU A 36 -10.10 6.08 -15.50
C GLU A 36 -8.61 6.32 -15.24
N GLU A 37 -8.18 6.22 -13.99
CA GLU A 37 -6.80 6.39 -13.59
C GLU A 37 -5.90 5.28 -14.17
N CYS A 38 -6.38 4.03 -14.19
CA CYS A 38 -5.68 2.92 -14.81
C CYS A 38 -5.51 3.15 -16.32
N LYS A 39 -6.56 3.60 -17.00
CA LYS A 39 -6.52 3.94 -18.41
C LYS A 39 -5.54 5.10 -18.67
N ALA A 40 -5.65 6.17 -17.90
CA ALA A 40 -4.76 7.33 -18.03
C ALA A 40 -3.30 7.00 -17.78
N LEU A 41 -3.00 6.16 -16.77
CA LEU A 41 -1.65 5.67 -16.50
C LEU A 41 -1.12 4.83 -17.68
N THR A 42 -1.96 3.92 -18.20
CA THR A 42 -1.61 3.03 -19.32
C THR A 42 -1.37 3.81 -20.61
N GLU A 43 -2.17 4.85 -20.88
CA GLU A 43 -2.00 5.72 -22.06
C GLU A 43 -0.72 6.55 -21.98
N LYS A 44 -0.38 7.06 -20.78
CA LYS A 44 0.84 7.88 -20.58
C LYS A 44 2.11 7.05 -20.56
N PHE A 45 2.08 5.91 -19.91
CA PHE A 45 3.27 5.08 -19.66
C PHE A 45 3.54 4.08 -20.79
N GLY A 46 2.48 3.58 -21.44
CA GLY A 46 2.54 2.48 -22.39
C GLY A 46 2.21 1.13 -21.73
N ALA A 47 1.23 0.41 -22.29
CA ALA A 47 0.79 -0.87 -21.71
C ALA A 47 1.89 -1.94 -21.71
N ARG A 48 2.74 -1.95 -22.76
CA ARG A 48 3.84 -2.91 -22.91
C ARG A 48 4.98 -2.61 -21.94
N GLU A 49 5.33 -1.35 -21.78
CA GLU A 49 6.36 -0.87 -20.86
C GLU A 49 5.95 -1.17 -19.42
N LEU A 50 4.70 -0.84 -19.07
CA LEU A 50 4.14 -1.11 -17.76
C LEU A 50 4.20 -2.62 -17.42
N ALA A 51 3.78 -3.47 -18.36
CA ALA A 51 3.86 -4.92 -18.20
C ALA A 51 5.30 -5.42 -18.12
N GLY A 52 6.24 -4.82 -18.88
CA GLY A 52 7.64 -5.18 -18.87
C GLY A 52 8.36 -4.88 -17.54
N ILE A 53 7.91 -3.85 -16.82
CA ILE A 53 8.44 -3.47 -15.50
C ILE A 53 7.77 -4.28 -14.39
N THR A 54 6.43 -4.35 -14.42
CA THR A 54 5.66 -4.89 -13.30
C THR A 54 5.35 -6.38 -13.40
N GLY A 55 5.52 -6.98 -14.58
CA GLY A 55 5.07 -8.34 -14.88
C GLY A 55 3.55 -8.49 -14.97
N LEU A 56 2.79 -7.39 -14.92
CA LEU A 56 1.33 -7.41 -14.83
C LEU A 56 0.67 -6.76 -16.04
N ARG A 57 -0.48 -7.30 -16.45
CA ARG A 57 -1.39 -6.59 -17.34
C ARG A 57 -2.08 -5.48 -16.55
N ALA A 58 -2.14 -4.26 -17.12
CA ALA A 58 -2.81 -3.14 -16.47
C ALA A 58 -4.28 -3.47 -16.14
N HIS A 59 -4.65 -3.22 -14.88
CA HIS A 59 -6.01 -3.43 -14.41
C HIS A 59 -6.30 -2.54 -13.19
N GLN A 60 -7.52 -2.00 -13.12
CA GLN A 60 -7.97 -1.12 -12.04
C GLN A 60 -8.01 -1.76 -10.65
N MET A 61 -7.95 -3.11 -10.59
CA MET A 61 -7.92 -3.83 -9.30
C MET A 61 -6.67 -3.52 -8.47
N TYR A 62 -5.56 -3.18 -9.11
CA TYR A 62 -4.30 -2.90 -8.46
C TYR A 62 -4.31 -1.58 -7.67
N SER A 63 -3.30 -1.40 -6.80
CA SER A 63 -3.35 -0.30 -5.83
C SER A 63 -3.03 1.06 -6.43
N ILE A 64 -2.09 1.15 -7.41
CA ILE A 64 -1.67 2.47 -7.92
C ILE A 64 -2.82 3.27 -8.56
N PRO A 65 -3.75 2.69 -9.38
CA PRO A 65 -4.89 3.44 -9.88
C PRO A 65 -5.82 3.94 -8.76
N LYS A 66 -5.94 3.20 -7.67
CA LYS A 66 -6.75 3.60 -6.52
C LYS A 66 -6.11 4.75 -5.75
N MET A 67 -4.79 4.75 -5.62
CA MET A 67 -4.03 5.87 -5.03
C MET A 67 -4.21 7.15 -5.86
N MET A 68 -4.11 7.03 -7.20
CA MET A 68 -4.37 8.13 -8.12
C MET A 68 -5.79 8.66 -7.96
N TRP A 69 -6.79 7.77 -7.88
CA TRP A 69 -8.18 8.15 -7.65
C TRP A 69 -8.36 8.91 -6.32
N ILE A 70 -7.73 8.43 -5.24
CA ILE A 70 -7.80 9.09 -3.93
C ILE A 70 -7.18 10.48 -4.03
N LYS A 71 -6.00 10.59 -4.61
CA LYS A 71 -5.33 11.89 -4.76
C LYS A 71 -6.16 12.88 -5.56
N LYS A 72 -6.84 12.42 -6.62
CA LYS A 72 -7.70 13.25 -7.49
C LYS A 72 -8.99 13.67 -6.80
N ASN A 73 -9.67 12.74 -6.12
CA ASN A 73 -11.04 12.95 -5.64
C ASN A 73 -11.12 13.27 -4.13
N ARG A 74 -10.06 12.99 -3.39
CA ARG A 74 -9.95 13.19 -1.94
C ARG A 74 -8.55 13.67 -1.58
N PRO A 75 -8.08 14.80 -2.17
CA PRO A 75 -6.74 15.31 -1.95
C PRO A 75 -6.45 15.58 -0.47
N GLU A 76 -7.46 16.02 0.29
CA GLU A 76 -7.35 16.26 1.72
C GLU A 76 -6.93 14.99 2.51
N ILE A 77 -7.36 13.82 2.07
CA ILE A 77 -6.99 12.53 2.68
C ILE A 77 -5.57 12.14 2.26
N TYR A 78 -5.27 12.27 0.96
CA TYR A 78 -3.97 11.91 0.43
C TYR A 78 -2.85 12.79 1.03
N ASP A 79 -3.08 14.09 1.11
CA ASP A 79 -2.10 15.06 1.61
C ASP A 79 -1.87 14.91 3.12
N ALA A 80 -2.94 14.66 3.88
CA ALA A 80 -2.87 14.43 5.33
C ALA A 80 -2.20 13.08 5.69
N ALA A 81 -2.24 12.08 4.80
CA ALA A 81 -1.64 10.78 5.05
C ALA A 81 -0.11 10.87 5.07
N ALA A 82 0.52 10.52 6.19
CA ALA A 82 1.96 10.39 6.29
C ALA A 82 2.48 9.16 5.54
N TYR A 83 1.69 8.07 5.56
CA TYR A 83 2.04 6.78 4.96
C TYR A 83 0.84 6.20 4.23
N ILE A 84 1.14 5.35 3.24
CA ILE A 84 0.15 4.57 2.48
C ILE A 84 0.51 3.10 2.64
N PHE A 85 -0.41 2.33 3.20
CA PHE A 85 -0.22 0.90 3.48
C PHE A 85 -1.16 0.04 2.65
N LEU A 86 -0.71 -1.17 2.34
CA LEU A 86 -1.54 -2.30 1.99
C LEU A 86 -1.84 -3.10 3.28
N MET A 87 -2.37 -4.32 3.16
CA MET A 87 -2.79 -5.06 4.36
C MET A 87 -1.59 -5.61 5.16
N GLU A 88 -0.60 -6.19 4.50
CA GLU A 88 0.55 -6.80 5.17
C GLU A 88 1.38 -5.74 5.91
N ASP A 89 1.84 -4.74 5.20
CA ASP A 89 2.73 -3.72 5.76
C ASP A 89 2.03 -2.84 6.81
N TYR A 90 0.70 -2.70 6.72
CA TYR A 90 -0.11 -2.11 7.79
C TYR A 90 -0.01 -2.93 9.08
N VAL A 91 -0.21 -4.26 9.00
CA VAL A 91 -0.12 -5.13 10.16
C VAL A 91 1.31 -5.18 10.71
N VAL A 92 2.30 -5.32 9.83
CA VAL A 92 3.72 -5.31 10.21
C VAL A 92 4.07 -4.01 10.95
N TYR A 93 3.66 -2.86 10.42
CA TYR A 93 3.92 -1.57 11.03
C TYR A 93 3.29 -1.43 12.42
N HIS A 94 2.03 -1.82 12.58
CA HIS A 94 1.35 -1.73 13.88
C HIS A 94 1.90 -2.71 14.92
N LEU A 95 2.45 -3.83 14.50
CA LEU A 95 3.05 -4.77 15.42
C LEU A 95 4.50 -4.41 15.78
N THR A 96 5.27 -3.86 14.85
CA THR A 96 6.73 -3.70 15.02
C THR A 96 7.24 -2.26 14.92
N GLY A 97 6.43 -1.33 14.43
CA GLY A 97 6.84 0.04 14.09
C GLY A 97 7.65 0.13 12.79
N LYS A 98 7.93 -0.97 12.09
CA LYS A 98 8.70 -0.98 10.84
C LYS A 98 7.78 -0.97 9.63
N ARG A 99 8.08 -0.09 8.67
CA ARG A 99 7.39 -0.01 7.38
C ARG A 99 8.11 -0.88 6.36
N GLN A 100 7.69 -2.12 6.22
CA GLN A 100 8.19 -3.02 5.19
C GLN A 100 7.06 -3.85 4.60
N ILE A 101 7.20 -4.16 3.31
CA ILE A 101 6.25 -4.92 2.51
C ILE A 101 7.02 -5.94 1.68
N ASP A 102 6.52 -7.17 1.60
CA ASP A 102 7.17 -8.19 0.80
C ASP A 102 6.98 -7.97 -0.71
N TYR A 103 7.89 -8.52 -1.51
CA TYR A 103 7.86 -8.38 -2.96
C TYR A 103 6.56 -8.89 -3.58
N SER A 104 5.96 -9.94 -3.01
CA SER A 104 4.72 -10.53 -3.51
C SER A 104 3.56 -9.54 -3.42
N LEU A 105 3.37 -8.89 -2.26
CA LEU A 105 2.32 -7.89 -2.13
C LEU A 105 2.69 -6.57 -2.82
N ALA A 106 3.97 -6.17 -2.81
CA ALA A 106 4.43 -4.99 -3.54
C ALA A 106 4.09 -5.09 -5.04
N THR A 107 4.23 -6.26 -5.64
CA THR A 107 3.83 -6.50 -7.05
C THR A 107 2.36 -6.17 -7.29
N ARG A 108 1.47 -6.43 -6.31
CA ARG A 108 0.03 -6.15 -6.43
C ARG A 108 -0.32 -4.66 -6.47
N THR A 109 0.66 -3.79 -6.34
CA THR A 109 0.45 -2.35 -6.56
C THR A 109 0.38 -1.97 -8.03
N MET A 110 0.98 -2.76 -8.94
CA MET A 110 1.28 -2.40 -10.33
C MET A 110 2.25 -1.21 -10.43
N ALA A 111 3.14 -1.07 -9.42
CA ALA A 111 4.18 -0.04 -9.38
C ALA A 111 5.52 -0.57 -8.84
N PHE A 112 5.65 -1.89 -8.70
CA PHE A 112 6.87 -2.58 -8.31
C PHE A 112 7.63 -3.05 -9.55
N ASP A 113 8.94 -2.76 -9.61
CA ASP A 113 9.83 -3.23 -10.67
C ASP A 113 10.37 -4.62 -10.31
N ILE A 114 9.88 -5.64 -11.02
CA ILE A 114 10.24 -7.05 -10.75
C ILE A 114 11.70 -7.39 -11.10
N LYS A 115 12.39 -6.53 -11.83
CA LYS A 115 13.81 -6.73 -12.18
C LYS A 115 14.73 -6.03 -11.20
N LYS A 116 14.38 -4.82 -10.78
CA LYS A 116 15.13 -4.04 -9.78
C LYS A 116 14.80 -4.48 -8.34
N LEU A 117 13.70 -5.20 -8.15
CA LEU A 117 13.16 -5.63 -6.84
C LEU A 117 12.91 -4.45 -5.90
N ASP A 118 12.39 -3.36 -6.45
CA ASP A 118 12.08 -2.12 -5.73
C ASP A 118 10.93 -1.38 -6.41
N TRP A 119 10.45 -0.31 -5.79
CA TRP A 119 9.45 0.58 -6.38
C TRP A 119 9.95 1.20 -7.68
N SER A 120 9.12 1.15 -8.73
CA SER A 120 9.40 1.86 -9.98
C SER A 120 9.14 3.35 -9.81
N LYS A 121 10.21 4.13 -9.62
CA LYS A 121 10.11 5.59 -9.50
C LYS A 121 9.41 6.22 -10.72
N GLU A 122 9.65 5.67 -11.89
CA GLU A 122 9.07 6.13 -13.16
C GLU A 122 7.54 5.99 -13.16
N ILE A 123 7.01 4.84 -12.67
CA ILE A 123 5.56 4.62 -12.56
C ILE A 123 4.97 5.56 -11.51
N PHE A 124 5.61 5.70 -10.35
CA PHE A 124 5.16 6.61 -9.30
C PHE A 124 5.13 8.08 -9.76
N GLU A 125 6.12 8.51 -10.53
CA GLU A 125 6.20 9.85 -11.10
C GLU A 125 5.06 10.11 -12.09
N VAL A 126 4.84 9.20 -13.05
CA VAL A 126 3.73 9.31 -14.02
C VAL A 126 2.37 9.24 -13.32
N ALA A 127 2.22 8.42 -12.30
CA ALA A 127 1.02 8.34 -11.48
C ALA A 127 0.82 9.59 -10.60
N GLY A 128 1.88 10.38 -10.40
CA GLY A 128 1.88 11.53 -9.51
C GLY A 128 1.75 11.17 -8.03
N ILE A 129 2.20 9.98 -7.62
CA ILE A 129 2.14 9.49 -6.25
C ILE A 129 3.53 9.57 -5.61
N ASP A 130 3.61 10.07 -4.38
CA ASP A 130 4.86 10.15 -3.64
C ASP A 130 5.28 8.76 -3.14
N VAL A 131 6.36 8.22 -3.70
CA VAL A 131 6.90 6.91 -3.33
C VAL A 131 7.39 6.86 -1.88
N ASN A 132 7.76 8.00 -1.27
CA ASN A 132 8.22 8.04 0.11
C ASN A 132 7.11 7.75 1.13
N LYS A 133 5.86 7.84 0.71
CA LYS A 133 4.70 7.41 1.52
C LYS A 133 4.58 5.88 1.60
N MET A 134 5.24 5.13 0.70
CA MET A 134 5.18 3.67 0.67
C MET A 134 6.15 3.03 1.66
N SER A 135 5.88 1.78 2.02
CA SER A 135 6.77 0.96 2.83
C SER A 135 7.98 0.50 2.02
N LYS A 136 9.09 0.20 2.70
CA LYS A 136 10.28 -0.39 2.08
C LYS A 136 9.96 -1.79 1.57
N THR A 137 10.34 -2.09 0.35
CA THR A 137 10.21 -3.42 -0.24
C THR A 137 11.27 -4.37 0.31
N VAL A 138 10.89 -5.60 0.62
CA VAL A 138 11.78 -6.62 1.17
C VAL A 138 11.47 -7.99 0.56
N PRO A 139 12.42 -8.93 0.54
CA PRO A 139 12.14 -10.32 0.19
C PRO A 139 11.07 -10.93 1.10
N THR A 140 10.22 -11.81 0.55
CA THR A 140 9.28 -12.62 1.34
C THR A 140 10.04 -13.42 2.40
N GLY A 141 9.54 -13.43 3.63
CA GLY A 141 10.21 -14.08 4.75
C GLY A 141 11.19 -13.19 5.53
N THR A 142 11.28 -11.89 5.18
CA THR A 142 12.15 -10.96 5.90
C THR A 142 11.62 -10.68 7.31
N ASP A 143 12.47 -10.84 8.31
CA ASP A 143 12.16 -10.52 9.70
C ASP A 143 11.99 -9.00 9.90
N ALA A 144 10.83 -8.60 10.39
CA ALA A 144 10.54 -7.23 10.80
C ALA A 144 10.97 -6.94 12.25
N GLY A 145 11.43 -7.96 12.97
CA GLY A 145 11.85 -7.87 14.37
C GLY A 145 10.74 -8.20 15.36
N ALA A 146 11.05 -8.04 16.63
CA ALA A 146 10.11 -8.30 17.71
C ALA A 146 8.97 -7.26 17.74
N ILE A 147 7.84 -7.68 18.26
CA ILE A 147 6.70 -6.78 18.47
C ILE A 147 7.03 -5.70 19.51
N THR A 148 6.37 -4.55 19.38
CA THR A 148 6.49 -3.48 20.37
C THR A 148 5.82 -3.86 21.69
N ALA A 149 6.23 -3.25 22.80
CA ALA A 149 5.58 -3.46 24.10
C ALA A 149 4.08 -3.16 24.06
N GLU A 150 3.69 -2.10 23.34
CA GLU A 150 2.30 -1.73 23.15
C GLU A 150 1.50 -2.79 22.37
N ALA A 151 2.10 -3.34 21.31
CA ALA A 151 1.48 -4.41 20.54
C ALA A 151 1.36 -5.70 21.38
N ALA A 152 2.37 -6.02 22.18
CA ALA A 152 2.32 -7.17 23.10
C ALA A 152 1.18 -7.05 24.11
N GLU A 153 1.04 -5.88 24.73
CA GLU A 153 -0.05 -5.60 25.69
C GLU A 153 -1.43 -5.73 25.03
N LYS A 154 -1.62 -5.17 23.82
CA LYS A 154 -2.91 -5.18 23.12
C LYS A 154 -3.30 -6.56 22.56
N THR A 155 -2.33 -7.35 22.15
CA THR A 155 -2.57 -8.64 21.47
C THR A 155 -2.45 -9.85 22.40
N GLY A 156 -1.78 -9.69 23.55
CA GLY A 156 -1.43 -10.81 24.45
C GLY A 156 -0.28 -11.69 23.93
N LEU A 157 0.38 -11.30 22.85
CA LEU A 157 1.56 -12.01 22.33
C LEU A 157 2.78 -11.76 23.22
N ALA A 158 3.68 -12.76 23.29
CA ALA A 158 4.92 -12.61 24.03
C ALA A 158 5.79 -11.50 23.42
N PRO A 159 6.46 -10.63 24.23
CA PRO A 159 7.31 -9.55 23.70
C PRO A 159 8.47 -10.04 22.81
N SER A 160 8.84 -11.32 22.94
CA SER A 160 9.84 -11.98 22.09
C SER A 160 9.29 -12.48 20.75
N THR A 161 8.00 -12.28 20.47
CA THR A 161 7.39 -12.69 19.19
C THR A 161 7.97 -11.87 18.06
N HIS A 162 8.57 -12.52 17.06
CA HIS A 162 9.05 -11.89 15.84
C HIS A 162 7.99 -11.90 14.76
N ILE A 163 7.93 -10.82 14.00
CA ILE A 163 7.03 -10.65 12.87
C ILE A 163 7.82 -10.79 11.58
N VAL A 164 7.30 -11.58 10.66
CA VAL A 164 7.93 -11.83 9.36
C VAL A 164 7.02 -11.29 8.27
N SER A 165 7.59 -10.53 7.34
CA SER A 165 6.86 -10.02 6.17
C SER A 165 6.62 -11.15 5.18
N ILE A 166 5.36 -11.56 5.08
CA ILE A 166 4.91 -12.58 4.15
C ILE A 166 3.46 -12.29 3.78
N SER A 167 3.17 -12.27 2.49
CA SER A 167 1.82 -12.18 1.98
C SER A 167 1.36 -13.53 1.43
N GLN A 168 0.05 -13.68 1.29
CA GLN A 168 -0.52 -14.86 0.68
C GLN A 168 -0.16 -14.89 -0.81
N VAL A 169 0.55 -15.94 -1.21
CA VAL A 169 0.75 -16.28 -2.62
C VAL A 169 -0.49 -17.02 -3.09
N SER A 170 -1.21 -16.43 -4.02
CA SER A 170 -2.35 -17.06 -4.70
C SER A 170 -1.94 -17.54 -6.08
#